data_ac641dbdf0e923e76d92fab2ebc071b6
#
_entry.id   ac641dbdf0e923e76d92fab2ebc071b6
#
_cell.length_a   1.000
_cell.length_b   1.000
_cell.length_c   1.000
_cell.angle_alpha   90.00
_cell.angle_beta   90.00
_cell.angle_gamma   90.00
#
_symmetry.space_group_name_H-M   'P 1'
#
loop_
_entity.id
_entity.type
_entity.pdbx_description
1 polymer ?
#
loop_
_entity_poly.entity_id
_entity_poly.type
_entity_poly.pdbx_seq_one_letter_code
_entity_poly.pdbx_strand_id
1 'polypeptide(L)'
;MAVYLGMLRVVRLCAGRPEVLGARGGLSRVWQEARLWGVRPLSSGEVDHTAPLPIGGLSYIQGNTKLRLINKTVGWCLDATAQKIPDKEALVVFHENIRLTFAQLKEQVDKAAAGLLSIGLRKGDRLGMWGPNSYAWVLIQLATAQAGIILVSVNPAYQAPELEYALKKVGCKALVFPKQFKTQQYYNILKQICPEVEKAKPGALKSQRLPDLTIVISVDTPLPGTLFLDDVVAAGNQEQHLAQLRHTQKFLSCHDPINIQFTSGTTGSPKGATLSHYNIVNNSNMIGERLQLSQKTAEKSRMVLPTPLYHCLGSVGGTMVSLMHGVTLILSSPVFDGKKALEAISRERGSFLYGTPTMFVDILNQPDFSSYDISAICGGVIAGSPVPPELIRAIINKMNMKELVVAYGTTENSPVTFMNFPEDTMEQKAESVGRVMPHTEAQIMNMETRTLAELNTPGELCIRGYCVMQGYWGDPQKTDEVIGQDKWYRTGEWYPRYWLDHPPSSSLPYPVYLCLALYLCLQEGQAGVSVSL
;
A
#
# COMPACT_ATOMS: atom_id res chain seq x y z
N MET A 1 -15.62 -34.51 28.79
CA MET A 1 -17.05 -34.81 28.51
C MET A 1 -18.05 -33.92 29.25
N ALA A 2 -17.59 -32.93 30.00
CA ALA A 2 -18.46 -31.99 30.75
C ALA A 2 -18.63 -30.61 30.12
N VAL A 3 -17.97 -30.32 29.00
CA VAL A 3 -18.02 -29.01 28.30
C VAL A 3 -18.97 -29.04 27.08
N TYR A 4 -19.42 -30.22 26.63
CA TYR A 4 -20.27 -30.40 25.45
C TYR A 4 -21.80 -30.34 25.75
N LEU A 5 -22.20 -30.36 27.00
CA LEU A 5 -23.62 -30.33 27.40
C LEU A 5 -24.17 -28.94 27.72
N GLY A 6 -23.32 -27.90 27.75
CA GLY A 6 -23.72 -26.49 27.97
C GLY A 6 -24.23 -25.77 26.73
N MET A 7 -23.86 -26.21 25.52
CA MET A 7 -24.17 -25.51 24.25
C MET A 7 -25.55 -25.84 23.65
N LEU A 8 -26.19 -26.91 24.05
CA LEU A 8 -27.50 -27.33 23.51
C LEU A 8 -28.72 -26.74 24.24
N ARG A 9 -28.54 -25.99 25.32
CA ARG A 9 -29.66 -25.36 26.06
C ARG A 9 -29.96 -23.92 25.65
N VAL A 10 -29.09 -23.23 24.91
CA VAL A 10 -29.30 -21.83 24.49
C VAL A 10 -30.04 -21.72 23.14
N VAL A 11 -30.06 -22.78 22.33
CA VAL A 11 -30.70 -22.75 20.98
C VAL A 11 -32.23 -22.95 21.05
N ARG A 12 -32.81 -23.33 22.20
CA ARG A 12 -34.25 -23.65 22.33
C ARG A 12 -35.13 -22.51 22.90
N LEU A 13 -34.59 -21.32 23.15
CA LEU A 13 -35.35 -20.19 23.77
C LEU A 13 -35.62 -19.00 22.84
N CYS A 14 -35.29 -19.09 21.54
CA CYS A 14 -35.55 -18.01 20.57
C CYS A 14 -36.53 -18.35 19.45
N ALA A 15 -37.44 -19.30 19.65
CA ALA A 15 -38.54 -19.58 18.73
C ALA A 15 -39.89 -19.15 19.33
N GLY A 16 -40.26 -17.87 19.21
CA GLY A 16 -41.53 -17.37 19.67
C GLY A 16 -41.88 -15.96 19.19
N ARG A 17 -42.64 -15.91 18.07
CA ARG A 17 -43.53 -14.86 17.55
C ARG A 17 -42.97 -13.52 17.03
N PRO A 18 -43.40 -13.11 15.84
CA PRO A 18 -43.09 -11.79 15.29
C PRO A 18 -44.15 -10.75 15.71
N GLU A 19 -43.73 -9.68 16.31
CA GLU A 19 -44.51 -8.45 16.38
C GLU A 19 -43.67 -7.24 15.92
N VAL A 20 -44.32 -6.45 15.10
CA VAL A 20 -43.89 -5.25 14.42
C VAL A 20 -43.42 -4.19 15.41
N LEU A 21 -42.21 -3.71 15.32
CA LEU A 21 -41.79 -2.44 15.90
C LEU A 21 -40.71 -1.73 15.07
N GLY A 22 -40.91 -0.43 14.95
CA GLY A 22 -40.37 0.53 14.03
C GLY A 22 -38.85 0.65 13.91
N ALA A 23 -38.47 1.15 12.76
CA ALA A 23 -37.14 1.40 12.25
C ALA A 23 -36.34 2.45 13.03
N ARG A 24 -35.85 2.13 14.23
CA ARG A 24 -34.82 2.89 14.98
C ARG A 24 -33.89 2.04 15.85
N GLY A 25 -34.01 0.72 15.84
CA GLY A 25 -33.25 -0.21 16.71
C GLY A 25 -32.20 -1.09 16.00
N GLY A 26 -32.01 -0.97 14.70
CA GLY A 26 -31.20 -1.92 13.91
C GLY A 26 -29.70 -1.84 14.13
N LEU A 27 -29.15 -0.71 14.52
CA LEU A 27 -27.70 -0.50 14.65
C LEU A 27 -27.11 -1.04 15.97
N SER A 28 -27.89 -1.14 17.03
CA SER A 28 -27.37 -1.58 18.35
C SER A 28 -27.20 -3.10 18.48
N ARG A 29 -27.94 -3.91 17.72
CA ARG A 29 -27.83 -5.40 17.77
C ARG A 29 -26.63 -5.94 17.00
N VAL A 30 -26.27 -5.33 15.87
CA VAL A 30 -25.09 -5.72 15.08
C VAL A 30 -23.79 -5.48 15.89
N TRP A 31 -23.78 -4.48 16.75
CA TRP A 31 -22.65 -4.17 17.64
C TRP A 31 -22.53 -5.10 18.85
N GLN A 32 -23.59 -5.76 19.27
CA GLN A 32 -23.54 -6.74 20.37
C GLN A 32 -23.02 -8.12 19.89
N GLU A 33 -23.31 -8.54 18.68
CA GLU A 33 -22.81 -9.82 18.15
C GLU A 33 -21.32 -9.77 17.77
N ALA A 34 -20.81 -8.63 17.33
CA ALA A 34 -19.37 -8.44 17.08
C ALA A 34 -18.49 -8.63 18.32
N ARG A 35 -19.04 -8.45 19.52
CA ARG A 35 -18.34 -8.68 20.81
C ARG A 35 -18.10 -10.17 21.12
N LEU A 36 -18.91 -11.06 20.57
CA LEU A 36 -18.81 -12.50 20.82
C LEU A 36 -17.66 -13.18 20.09
N TRP A 37 -17.12 -12.55 19.05
CA TRP A 37 -16.02 -13.08 18.23
C TRP A 37 -14.65 -12.47 18.52
N GLY A 38 -14.51 -11.66 19.58
CA GLY A 38 -13.24 -11.00 19.92
C GLY A 38 -12.79 -9.94 18.91
N VAL A 39 -13.58 -9.70 17.87
CA VAL A 39 -13.42 -8.57 16.96
C VAL A 39 -14.25 -7.44 17.55
N ARG A 40 -13.68 -6.70 18.50
CA ARG A 40 -14.22 -5.37 18.78
C ARG A 40 -14.17 -4.61 17.47
N PRO A 41 -15.25 -3.89 17.08
CA PRO A 41 -15.10 -2.83 16.10
C PRO A 41 -13.89 -2.04 16.56
N LEU A 42 -12.98 -1.73 15.65
CA LEU A 42 -11.86 -0.85 15.94
C LEU A 42 -12.47 0.31 16.71
N SER A 43 -12.20 0.34 18.01
CA SER A 43 -12.85 1.26 18.92
C SER A 43 -12.64 2.64 18.34
N SER A 44 -13.66 3.48 18.38
CA SER A 44 -13.50 4.93 18.41
C SER A 44 -12.65 5.30 19.64
N GLY A 45 -11.43 4.79 19.70
CA GLY A 45 -10.40 5.31 20.56
C GLY A 45 -10.16 6.72 20.05
N GLU A 46 -10.32 7.70 20.91
CA GLU A 46 -9.87 9.05 20.63
C GLU A 46 -8.52 8.93 19.97
N VAL A 47 -8.45 9.35 18.70
CA VAL A 47 -7.18 9.43 17.98
C VAL A 47 -6.35 10.38 18.84
N ASP A 48 -5.29 9.86 19.43
CA ASP A 48 -4.47 10.66 20.32
C ASP A 48 -3.71 11.68 19.47
N HIS A 49 -4.27 12.86 19.40
CA HIS A 49 -3.70 14.02 18.72
C HIS A 49 -2.53 14.63 19.47
N THR A 50 -2.21 14.12 20.68
CA THR A 50 -1.04 14.61 21.42
C THR A 50 0.22 14.19 20.66
N ALA A 51 0.96 15.19 20.21
CA ALA A 51 2.27 14.96 19.64
C ALA A 51 3.18 14.33 20.69
N PRO A 52 3.82 13.19 20.42
CA PRO A 52 4.85 12.70 21.32
C PRO A 52 5.92 13.77 21.48
N LEU A 53 6.32 14.06 22.72
CA LEU A 53 7.40 15.01 22.98
C LEU A 53 8.73 14.27 22.97
N PRO A 54 9.82 14.88 22.47
CA PRO A 54 11.16 14.34 22.61
C PRO A 54 11.51 14.10 24.07
N ILE A 55 12.15 13.00 24.37
CA ILE A 55 12.48 12.59 25.74
C ILE A 55 13.84 13.18 26.12
N GLY A 56 13.89 13.96 27.22
CA GLY A 56 15.15 14.40 27.83
C GLY A 56 16.03 15.30 26.98
N GLY A 57 15.46 16.10 26.04
CA GLY A 57 16.23 16.97 25.16
C GLY A 57 16.95 16.26 24.01
N LEU A 58 16.66 14.97 23.79
CA LEU A 58 17.24 14.13 22.75
C LEU A 58 16.30 14.00 21.55
N SER A 59 16.85 13.81 20.36
CA SER A 59 16.13 13.64 19.09
C SER A 59 15.52 12.24 18.95
N TYR A 60 14.70 11.82 19.91
CA TYR A 60 13.97 10.56 19.92
C TYR A 60 12.49 10.77 20.18
N ILE A 61 11.65 10.15 19.38
CA ILE A 61 10.20 10.13 19.56
C ILE A 61 9.64 8.73 19.32
N GLN A 62 8.52 8.42 19.99
CA GLN A 62 7.78 7.18 19.80
C GLN A 62 6.32 7.50 19.50
N GLY A 63 5.77 6.89 18.47
CA GLY A 63 4.35 6.95 18.15
C GLY A 63 3.50 6.26 19.20
N ASN A 64 2.25 6.71 19.28
CA ASN A 64 1.24 6.17 20.16
C ASN A 64 1.08 4.64 19.99
N THR A 65 0.89 3.92 21.07
CA THR A 65 0.73 2.45 21.09
C THR A 65 -0.69 1.98 21.47
N LYS A 66 -1.67 2.89 21.53
CA LYS A 66 -3.06 2.58 21.92
C LYS A 66 -3.79 1.71 20.88
N LEU A 67 -3.56 1.96 19.59
CA LEU A 67 -4.09 1.13 18.51
C LEU A 67 -3.39 -0.24 18.52
N ARG A 68 -4.15 -1.32 18.45
CA ARG A 68 -3.55 -2.66 18.44
C ARG A 68 -2.98 -3.02 17.07
N LEU A 69 -1.81 -3.63 17.07
CA LEU A 69 -1.25 -4.25 15.88
C LEU A 69 -2.03 -5.52 15.49
N ILE A 70 -2.23 -5.71 14.21
CA ILE A 70 -3.03 -6.79 13.62
C ILE A 70 -2.11 -7.94 13.20
N ASN A 71 -2.25 -9.10 13.86
CA ASN A 71 -1.49 -10.31 13.57
C ASN A 71 -2.27 -11.20 12.57
N LYS A 72 -2.58 -10.65 11.39
CA LYS A 72 -3.35 -11.33 10.35
C LYS A 72 -2.67 -11.20 8.98
N THR A 73 -3.02 -12.12 8.07
CA THR A 73 -2.57 -12.05 6.68
C THR A 73 -3.43 -11.09 5.88
N VAL A 74 -2.93 -10.64 4.73
CA VAL A 74 -3.69 -9.84 3.75
C VAL A 74 -4.95 -10.59 3.31
N GLY A 75 -4.83 -11.89 3.05
CA GLY A 75 -5.97 -12.72 2.68
C GLY A 75 -7.06 -12.75 3.74
N TRP A 76 -6.69 -12.90 5.01
CA TRP A 76 -7.65 -12.83 6.11
C TRP A 76 -8.37 -11.47 6.16
N CYS A 77 -7.65 -10.38 5.90
CA CYS A 77 -8.26 -9.04 5.88
C CYS A 77 -9.28 -8.89 4.75
N LEU A 78 -8.99 -9.45 3.56
CA LEU A 78 -9.96 -9.47 2.45
C LEU A 78 -11.22 -10.26 2.83
N ASP A 79 -11.05 -11.45 3.42
CA ASP A 79 -12.17 -12.29 3.86
C ASP A 79 -13.05 -11.57 4.88
N ALA A 80 -12.43 -10.93 5.88
CA ALA A 80 -13.14 -10.19 6.93
C ALA A 80 -13.91 -8.99 6.37
N THR A 81 -13.31 -8.23 5.45
CA THR A 81 -13.98 -7.07 4.84
C THR A 81 -15.12 -7.51 3.91
N ALA A 82 -14.89 -8.52 3.08
CA ALA A 82 -15.93 -9.05 2.18
C ALA A 82 -17.10 -9.65 2.96
N GLN A 83 -16.87 -10.29 4.09
CA GLN A 83 -17.92 -10.78 4.97
C GLN A 83 -18.73 -9.63 5.62
N LYS A 84 -18.05 -8.55 6.00
CA LYS A 84 -18.65 -7.40 6.70
C LYS A 84 -19.52 -6.54 5.78
N ILE A 85 -19.07 -6.31 4.55
CA ILE A 85 -19.70 -5.40 3.58
C ILE A 85 -19.70 -5.99 2.16
N PRO A 86 -20.33 -7.17 1.94
CA PRO A 86 -20.23 -7.93 0.69
C PRO A 86 -20.69 -7.15 -0.53
N ASP A 87 -21.75 -6.37 -0.40
CA ASP A 87 -22.43 -5.69 -1.52
C ASP A 87 -21.86 -4.29 -1.81
N LYS A 88 -20.96 -3.79 -0.94
CA LYS A 88 -20.31 -2.50 -1.19
C LYS A 88 -19.34 -2.62 -2.35
N GLU A 89 -19.32 -1.62 -3.24
CA GLU A 89 -18.35 -1.53 -4.32
C GLU A 89 -16.92 -1.43 -3.74
N ALA A 90 -16.07 -2.35 -4.14
CA ALA A 90 -14.68 -2.47 -3.68
C ALA A 90 -13.70 -1.86 -4.69
N LEU A 91 -13.93 -2.12 -5.97
CA LEU A 91 -13.00 -1.76 -7.04
C LEU A 91 -13.75 -1.23 -8.26
N VAL A 92 -13.29 -0.09 -8.76
CA VAL A 92 -13.65 0.47 -10.07
C VAL A 92 -12.36 0.64 -10.87
N VAL A 93 -12.24 -0.07 -11.98
CA VAL A 93 -11.17 0.18 -12.96
C VAL A 93 -11.79 0.96 -14.11
N PHE A 94 -11.67 2.28 -14.03
CA PHE A 94 -12.43 3.21 -14.86
C PHE A 94 -12.15 3.03 -16.36
N HIS A 95 -10.89 2.83 -16.72
CA HIS A 95 -10.43 2.66 -18.10
C HIS A 95 -10.71 1.27 -18.68
N GLU A 96 -11.00 0.25 -17.85
CA GLU A 96 -11.38 -1.10 -18.26
C GLU A 96 -12.89 -1.35 -18.14
N ASN A 97 -13.64 -0.36 -17.62
CA ASN A 97 -15.07 -0.50 -17.33
C ASN A 97 -15.42 -1.69 -16.42
N ILE A 98 -14.56 -1.97 -15.44
CA ILE A 98 -14.73 -3.05 -14.47
C ILE A 98 -15.23 -2.45 -13.15
N ARG A 99 -16.25 -3.09 -12.56
CA ARG A 99 -16.79 -2.77 -11.24
C ARG A 99 -17.04 -4.05 -10.48
N LEU A 100 -16.52 -4.11 -9.26
CA LEU A 100 -16.68 -5.28 -8.39
C LEU A 100 -17.07 -4.84 -6.98
N THR A 101 -18.00 -5.57 -6.38
CA THR A 101 -18.25 -5.50 -4.94
C THR A 101 -17.16 -6.23 -4.16
N PHE A 102 -17.11 -6.09 -2.83
CA PHE A 102 -16.17 -6.83 -2.00
C PHE A 102 -16.37 -8.34 -2.11
N ALA A 103 -17.61 -8.83 -2.19
CA ALA A 103 -17.90 -10.25 -2.40
C ALA A 103 -17.38 -10.73 -3.75
N GLN A 104 -17.64 -9.99 -4.82
CA GLN A 104 -17.17 -10.34 -6.17
C GLN A 104 -15.65 -10.27 -6.28
N LEU A 105 -15.01 -9.25 -5.72
CA LEU A 105 -13.55 -9.15 -5.69
C LEU A 105 -12.93 -10.35 -4.96
N LYS A 106 -13.46 -10.69 -3.78
CA LYS A 106 -13.00 -11.88 -3.03
C LYS A 106 -13.13 -13.16 -3.84
N GLU A 107 -14.26 -13.37 -4.48
CA GLU A 107 -14.50 -14.56 -5.32
C GLU A 107 -13.46 -14.67 -6.45
N GLN A 108 -13.20 -13.56 -7.17
CA GLN A 108 -12.20 -13.54 -8.23
C GLN A 108 -10.78 -13.78 -7.71
N VAL A 109 -10.45 -13.19 -6.56
CA VAL A 109 -9.15 -13.37 -5.89
C VAL A 109 -8.94 -14.83 -5.46
N ASP A 110 -9.96 -15.48 -4.90
CA ASP A 110 -9.88 -16.90 -4.50
C ASP A 110 -9.67 -17.81 -5.73
N LYS A 111 -10.40 -17.57 -6.81
CA LYS A 111 -10.21 -18.30 -8.07
C LYS A 111 -8.81 -18.11 -8.64
N ALA A 112 -8.33 -16.86 -8.68
CA ALA A 112 -6.98 -16.57 -9.16
C ALA A 112 -5.90 -17.21 -8.27
N ALA A 113 -6.04 -17.14 -6.95
CA ALA A 113 -5.12 -17.75 -6.00
C ALA A 113 -5.08 -19.29 -6.13
N ALA A 114 -6.24 -19.92 -6.23
CA ALA A 114 -6.35 -21.36 -6.45
C ALA A 114 -5.78 -21.76 -7.83
N GLY A 115 -6.01 -20.95 -8.86
CA GLY A 115 -5.45 -21.13 -10.19
C GLY A 115 -3.92 -21.05 -10.19
N LEU A 116 -3.33 -20.07 -9.50
CA LEU A 116 -1.88 -19.97 -9.34
C LEU A 116 -1.27 -21.21 -8.67
N LEU A 117 -1.95 -21.76 -7.65
CA LEU A 117 -1.51 -23.01 -7.01
C LEU A 117 -1.65 -24.21 -7.96
N SER A 118 -2.70 -24.26 -8.78
CA SER A 118 -2.97 -25.39 -9.72
C SER A 118 -1.92 -25.50 -10.82
N ILE A 119 -1.33 -24.38 -11.26
CA ILE A 119 -0.26 -24.37 -12.27
C ILE A 119 1.14 -24.60 -11.69
N GLY A 120 1.24 -24.95 -10.40
CA GLY A 120 2.48 -25.40 -9.78
C GLY A 120 3.22 -24.38 -8.93
N LEU A 121 2.65 -23.18 -8.72
CA LEU A 121 3.19 -22.23 -7.73
C LEU A 121 2.91 -22.70 -6.30
N ARG A 122 3.77 -22.34 -5.37
CA ARG A 122 3.69 -22.74 -3.95
C ARG A 122 4.01 -21.54 -3.07
N LYS A 123 3.64 -21.62 -1.77
CA LYS A 123 4.05 -20.67 -0.73
C LYS A 123 5.55 -20.39 -0.83
N GLY A 124 5.91 -19.11 -0.85
CA GLY A 124 7.29 -18.65 -0.93
C GLY A 124 7.87 -18.54 -2.35
N ASP A 125 7.18 -19.04 -3.39
CA ASP A 125 7.55 -18.76 -4.78
C ASP A 125 7.38 -17.27 -5.10
N ARG A 126 8.23 -16.72 -5.97
CA ARG A 126 8.17 -15.33 -6.41
C ARG A 126 7.46 -15.24 -7.74
N LEU A 127 6.46 -14.35 -7.80
CA LEU A 127 5.72 -14.03 -9.00
C LEU A 127 5.89 -12.56 -9.33
N GLY A 128 6.49 -12.24 -10.47
CA GLY A 128 6.61 -10.88 -10.98
C GLY A 128 5.30 -10.41 -11.62
N MET A 129 4.79 -9.25 -11.19
CA MET A 129 3.75 -8.52 -11.92
C MET A 129 4.37 -7.33 -12.63
N TRP A 130 4.35 -7.34 -13.96
CA TRP A 130 5.01 -6.38 -14.83
C TRP A 130 4.03 -5.75 -15.80
N GLY A 131 3.53 -4.59 -15.45
CA GLY A 131 2.53 -3.89 -16.25
C GLY A 131 2.01 -2.62 -15.58
N PRO A 132 1.19 -1.84 -16.30
CA PRO A 132 0.55 -0.64 -15.78
C PRO A 132 -0.56 -0.97 -14.78
N ASN A 133 -1.16 0.07 -14.16
CA ASN A 133 -2.32 -0.09 -13.32
C ASN A 133 -3.48 -0.73 -14.10
N SER A 134 -4.04 -1.81 -13.57
CA SER A 134 -5.08 -2.61 -14.21
C SER A 134 -5.86 -3.43 -13.18
N TYR A 135 -6.98 -4.00 -13.60
CA TYR A 135 -7.68 -5.02 -12.82
C TYR A 135 -6.76 -6.20 -12.47
N ALA A 136 -6.03 -6.70 -13.47
CA ALA A 136 -5.12 -7.82 -13.28
C ALA A 136 -4.05 -7.54 -12.21
N TRP A 137 -3.58 -6.30 -12.10
CA TRP A 137 -2.63 -5.90 -11.05
C TRP A 137 -3.20 -6.10 -9.65
N VAL A 138 -4.42 -5.57 -9.40
CA VAL A 138 -5.10 -5.73 -8.10
C VAL A 138 -5.41 -7.20 -7.83
N LEU A 139 -5.90 -7.92 -8.84
CA LEU A 139 -6.21 -9.35 -8.74
C LEU A 139 -4.98 -10.17 -8.33
N ILE A 140 -3.86 -9.99 -9.02
CA ILE A 140 -2.61 -10.72 -8.76
C ILE A 140 -2.01 -10.34 -7.40
N GLN A 141 -2.04 -9.06 -7.01
CA GLN A 141 -1.57 -8.62 -5.70
C GLN A 141 -2.31 -9.37 -4.57
N LEU A 142 -3.63 -9.44 -4.65
CA LEU A 142 -4.43 -10.08 -3.61
C LEU A 142 -4.39 -11.62 -3.70
N ALA A 143 -4.37 -12.18 -4.91
CA ALA A 143 -4.30 -13.63 -5.14
C ALA A 143 -2.97 -14.24 -4.67
N THR A 144 -1.85 -13.58 -4.93
CA THR A 144 -0.54 -14.01 -4.42
C THR A 144 -0.53 -14.00 -2.90
N ALA A 145 -1.09 -12.97 -2.27
CA ALA A 145 -1.21 -12.89 -0.82
C ALA A 145 -2.08 -14.01 -0.22
N GLN A 146 -3.20 -14.37 -0.87
CA GLN A 146 -4.06 -15.48 -0.46
C GLN A 146 -3.34 -16.84 -0.54
N ALA A 147 -2.48 -17.02 -1.55
CA ALA A 147 -1.77 -18.27 -1.80
C ALA A 147 -0.42 -18.36 -1.07
N GLY A 148 0.04 -17.30 -0.39
CA GLY A 148 1.37 -17.22 0.22
C GLY A 148 2.51 -17.11 -0.81
N ILE A 149 2.21 -16.69 -2.03
CA ILE A 149 3.17 -16.41 -3.10
C ILE A 149 3.67 -14.98 -2.91
N ILE A 150 4.98 -14.77 -3.09
CA ILE A 150 5.59 -13.46 -2.92
C ILE A 150 5.45 -12.67 -4.22
N LEU A 151 4.68 -11.57 -4.18
CA LEU A 151 4.56 -10.65 -5.30
C LEU A 151 5.86 -9.86 -5.48
N VAL A 152 6.40 -9.85 -6.68
CA VAL A 152 7.50 -8.98 -7.08
C VAL A 152 6.93 -7.85 -7.94
N SER A 153 7.00 -6.63 -7.40
CA SER A 153 6.51 -5.43 -8.07
C SER A 153 7.54 -4.97 -9.11
N VAL A 154 7.28 -5.28 -10.39
CA VAL A 154 8.20 -4.94 -11.49
C VAL A 154 7.79 -3.61 -12.12
N ASN A 155 8.74 -2.67 -12.23
CA ASN A 155 8.48 -1.39 -12.86
C ASN A 155 8.06 -1.57 -14.33
N PRO A 156 6.89 -1.08 -14.75
CA PRO A 156 6.39 -1.26 -16.11
C PRO A 156 7.28 -0.65 -17.20
N ALA A 157 8.17 0.27 -16.84
CA ALA A 157 9.10 0.91 -17.79
C ALA A 157 10.40 0.11 -18.02
N TYR A 158 10.65 -0.97 -17.25
CA TYR A 158 11.88 -1.75 -17.40
C TYR A 158 12.04 -2.28 -18.84
N GLN A 159 13.26 -2.13 -19.35
CA GLN A 159 13.70 -2.73 -20.58
C GLN A 159 14.39 -4.08 -20.29
N ALA A 160 14.92 -4.73 -21.31
CA ALA A 160 15.48 -6.07 -21.20
C ALA A 160 16.57 -6.21 -20.09
N PRO A 161 17.56 -5.30 -19.96
CA PRO A 161 18.59 -5.44 -18.93
C PRO A 161 18.04 -5.32 -17.50
N GLU A 162 17.16 -4.33 -17.25
CA GLU A 162 16.57 -4.12 -15.91
C GLU A 162 15.62 -5.25 -15.55
N LEU A 163 14.83 -5.73 -16.51
CA LEU A 163 13.93 -6.86 -16.31
C LEU A 163 14.73 -8.13 -15.96
N GLU A 164 15.76 -8.43 -16.73
CA GLU A 164 16.62 -9.60 -16.48
C GLU A 164 17.24 -9.55 -15.09
N TYR A 165 17.80 -8.39 -14.72
CA TYR A 165 18.37 -8.17 -13.40
C TYR A 165 17.34 -8.43 -12.31
N ALA A 166 16.15 -7.82 -12.41
CA ALA A 166 15.11 -7.94 -11.39
C ALA A 166 14.64 -9.40 -11.22
N LEU A 167 14.37 -10.11 -12.33
CA LEU A 167 13.93 -11.50 -12.28
C LEU A 167 14.99 -12.45 -11.71
N LYS A 168 16.26 -12.28 -12.10
CA LYS A 168 17.40 -13.06 -11.55
C LYS A 168 17.63 -12.79 -10.08
N LYS A 169 17.65 -11.51 -9.68
CA LYS A 169 17.94 -11.10 -8.30
C LYS A 169 17.04 -11.77 -7.28
N VAL A 170 15.78 -11.96 -7.62
CA VAL A 170 14.80 -12.58 -6.71
C VAL A 170 14.53 -14.05 -7.00
N GLY A 171 15.09 -14.62 -8.06
CA GLY A 171 14.78 -15.99 -8.50
C GLY A 171 13.29 -16.12 -8.85
N CYS A 172 12.81 -15.27 -9.74
CA CYS A 172 11.38 -15.19 -10.08
C CYS A 172 10.94 -16.44 -10.82
N LYS A 173 9.93 -17.17 -10.27
CA LYS A 173 9.42 -18.42 -10.84
C LYS A 173 8.30 -18.21 -11.86
N ALA A 174 7.52 -17.16 -11.67
CA ALA A 174 6.45 -16.79 -12.59
C ALA A 174 6.50 -15.30 -12.95
N LEU A 175 6.06 -14.96 -14.17
CA LEU A 175 5.93 -13.58 -14.62
C LEU A 175 4.57 -13.36 -15.27
N VAL A 176 3.84 -12.32 -14.81
CA VAL A 176 2.53 -11.88 -15.34
C VAL A 176 2.70 -10.53 -16.01
N PHE A 177 2.23 -10.39 -17.26
CA PHE A 177 2.34 -9.13 -18.00
C PHE A 177 1.30 -9.04 -19.14
N PRO A 178 0.90 -7.83 -19.59
CA PRO A 178 0.15 -7.62 -20.81
C PRO A 178 1.07 -7.73 -22.03
N LYS A 179 0.52 -8.00 -23.23
CA LYS A 179 1.31 -8.05 -24.47
C LYS A 179 2.07 -6.76 -24.72
N GLN A 180 1.35 -5.63 -24.58
CA GLN A 180 1.92 -4.30 -24.82
C GLN A 180 1.12 -3.22 -24.08
N PHE A 181 1.75 -2.07 -23.85
CA PHE A 181 1.07 -0.86 -23.41
C PHE A 181 1.80 0.36 -24.00
N LYS A 182 1.09 1.18 -24.78
CA LYS A 182 1.69 2.28 -25.55
C LYS A 182 2.86 1.76 -26.41
N THR A 183 4.03 2.34 -26.25
CA THR A 183 5.26 1.93 -26.94
C THR A 183 5.98 0.73 -26.31
N GLN A 184 5.59 0.36 -25.08
CA GLN A 184 6.20 -0.74 -24.34
C GLN A 184 5.69 -2.09 -24.86
N GLN A 185 6.56 -2.88 -25.48
CA GLN A 185 6.27 -4.18 -26.06
C GLN A 185 6.75 -5.29 -25.11
N TYR A 186 6.01 -5.59 -24.05
CA TYR A 186 6.42 -6.48 -22.95
C TYR A 186 6.87 -7.86 -23.45
N TYR A 187 6.09 -8.50 -24.30
CA TYR A 187 6.45 -9.81 -24.84
C TYR A 187 7.72 -9.78 -25.67
N ASN A 188 7.91 -8.74 -26.49
CA ASN A 188 9.12 -8.59 -27.29
C ASN A 188 10.36 -8.30 -26.44
N ILE A 189 10.22 -7.56 -25.35
CA ILE A 189 11.29 -7.34 -24.38
C ILE A 189 11.65 -8.66 -23.68
N LEU A 190 10.65 -9.44 -23.25
CA LEU A 190 10.90 -10.75 -22.64
C LEU A 190 11.66 -11.67 -23.60
N LYS A 191 11.30 -11.70 -24.88
CA LYS A 191 12.00 -12.53 -25.90
C LYS A 191 13.49 -12.17 -26.07
N GLN A 192 13.89 -10.93 -25.82
CA GLN A 192 15.31 -10.55 -25.90
C GLN A 192 16.16 -11.22 -24.81
N ILE A 193 15.58 -11.50 -23.66
CA ILE A 193 16.26 -12.13 -22.51
C ILE A 193 15.88 -13.60 -22.34
N CYS A 194 14.82 -14.05 -22.99
CA CYS A 194 14.29 -15.42 -22.89
C CYS A 194 13.67 -15.86 -24.23
N PRO A 195 14.47 -16.03 -25.31
CA PRO A 195 13.96 -16.38 -26.63
C PRO A 195 13.27 -17.75 -26.67
N GLU A 196 13.57 -18.62 -25.71
CA GLU A 196 12.97 -19.93 -25.58
C GLU A 196 11.45 -19.87 -25.34
N VAL A 197 10.92 -18.73 -24.87
CA VAL A 197 9.49 -18.58 -24.57
C VAL A 197 8.60 -18.85 -25.77
N GLU A 198 9.00 -18.48 -27.00
CA GLU A 198 8.18 -18.69 -28.20
C GLU A 198 7.90 -20.16 -28.52
N LYS A 199 8.81 -21.06 -28.13
CA LYS A 199 8.73 -22.50 -28.42
C LYS A 199 8.43 -23.32 -27.16
N ALA A 200 8.33 -22.69 -26.01
CA ALA A 200 8.07 -23.37 -24.75
C ALA A 200 6.63 -23.91 -24.70
N LYS A 201 6.47 -25.05 -24.04
CA LYS A 201 5.13 -25.45 -23.61
C LYS A 201 4.66 -24.53 -22.49
N PRO A 202 3.43 -23.98 -22.56
CA PRO A 202 2.89 -23.13 -21.49
C PRO A 202 3.05 -23.77 -20.10
N GLY A 203 3.57 -23.01 -19.14
CA GLY A 203 3.84 -23.48 -17.78
C GLY A 203 5.09 -24.36 -17.60
N ALA A 204 5.89 -24.58 -18.64
CA ALA A 204 7.08 -25.43 -18.61
C ALA A 204 8.27 -24.77 -19.34
N LEU A 205 8.45 -23.47 -19.17
CA LEU A 205 9.57 -22.72 -19.74
C LEU A 205 10.90 -23.22 -19.14
N LYS A 206 11.92 -23.32 -20.01
CA LYS A 206 13.30 -23.62 -19.62
C LYS A 206 14.19 -22.60 -20.31
N SER A 207 14.63 -21.60 -19.55
CA SER A 207 15.53 -20.56 -20.07
C SER A 207 16.93 -20.71 -19.51
N GLN A 208 17.92 -20.52 -20.38
CA GLN A 208 19.33 -20.50 -19.92
C GLN A 208 19.66 -19.24 -19.13
N ARG A 209 19.10 -18.09 -19.53
CA ARG A 209 19.35 -16.81 -18.87
C ARG A 209 18.54 -16.63 -17.59
N LEU A 210 17.33 -17.21 -17.53
CA LEU A 210 16.39 -17.10 -16.41
C LEU A 210 15.98 -18.50 -15.93
N PRO A 211 16.90 -19.28 -15.31
CA PRO A 211 16.66 -20.69 -15.01
C PRO A 211 15.52 -20.91 -14.02
N ASP A 212 15.22 -19.95 -13.14
CA ASP A 212 14.13 -20.03 -12.17
C ASP A 212 12.77 -19.74 -12.82
N LEU A 213 12.72 -18.98 -13.94
CA LEU A 213 11.47 -18.60 -14.60
C LEU A 213 10.91 -19.77 -15.41
N THR A 214 9.90 -20.43 -14.86
CA THR A 214 9.27 -21.60 -15.48
C THR A 214 7.85 -21.34 -15.98
N ILE A 215 7.20 -20.28 -15.47
CA ILE A 215 5.80 -19.96 -15.75
C ILE A 215 5.72 -18.52 -16.27
N VAL A 216 5.09 -18.35 -17.42
CA VAL A 216 4.82 -17.04 -18.02
C VAL A 216 3.33 -16.95 -18.30
N ILE A 217 2.71 -15.84 -17.86
CA ILE A 217 1.27 -15.62 -17.93
C ILE A 217 1.00 -14.30 -18.65
N SER A 218 0.27 -14.35 -19.76
CA SER A 218 -0.23 -13.15 -20.45
C SER A 218 -1.61 -12.75 -19.89
N VAL A 219 -1.85 -11.42 -19.84
CA VAL A 219 -3.07 -10.86 -19.23
C VAL A 219 -4.18 -10.63 -20.25
N ASP A 220 -3.85 -10.03 -21.38
CA ASP A 220 -4.81 -9.44 -22.33
C ASP A 220 -5.03 -10.28 -23.60
N THR A 221 -4.13 -11.20 -23.90
CA THR A 221 -4.23 -12.05 -25.07
C THR A 221 -3.34 -13.30 -24.91
N PRO A 222 -3.77 -14.48 -25.38
CA PRO A 222 -2.88 -15.63 -25.45
C PRO A 222 -1.66 -15.37 -26.32
N LEU A 223 -0.47 -15.74 -25.82
CA LEU A 223 0.81 -15.56 -26.52
C LEU A 223 1.55 -16.90 -26.59
N PRO A 224 2.41 -17.13 -27.60
CA PRO A 224 3.20 -18.35 -27.68
C PRO A 224 4.00 -18.61 -26.39
N GLY A 225 3.94 -19.83 -25.86
CA GLY A 225 4.67 -20.25 -24.66
C GLY A 225 4.14 -19.70 -23.35
N THR A 226 3.04 -18.95 -23.35
CA THR A 226 2.43 -18.40 -22.14
C THR A 226 1.14 -19.12 -21.77
N LEU A 227 0.83 -19.13 -20.49
CA LEU A 227 -0.54 -19.35 -20.01
C LEU A 227 -1.34 -18.05 -20.20
N PHE A 228 -2.65 -18.16 -20.32
CA PHE A 228 -3.54 -17.00 -20.33
C PHE A 228 -4.17 -16.81 -18.95
N LEU A 229 -4.22 -15.60 -18.43
CA LEU A 229 -4.65 -15.33 -17.05
C LEU A 229 -6.08 -15.80 -16.79
N ASP A 230 -7.01 -15.57 -17.74
CA ASP A 230 -8.40 -16.00 -17.57
C ASP A 230 -8.53 -17.51 -17.48
N ASP A 231 -7.72 -18.29 -18.23
CA ASP A 231 -7.69 -19.75 -18.14
C ASP A 231 -7.16 -20.21 -16.77
N VAL A 232 -6.16 -19.52 -16.23
CA VAL A 232 -5.62 -19.79 -14.89
C VAL A 232 -6.69 -19.53 -13.82
N VAL A 233 -7.42 -18.43 -13.93
CA VAL A 233 -8.53 -18.07 -13.03
C VAL A 233 -9.67 -19.08 -13.15
N ALA A 234 -10.05 -19.46 -14.39
CA ALA A 234 -11.10 -20.45 -14.65
C ALA A 234 -10.74 -21.83 -14.06
N ALA A 235 -9.49 -22.28 -14.21
CA ALA A 235 -9.01 -23.52 -13.61
C ALA A 235 -9.08 -23.48 -12.08
N GLY A 236 -8.86 -22.34 -11.47
CA GLY A 236 -8.97 -22.15 -10.02
C GLY A 236 -10.38 -22.30 -9.46
N ASN A 237 -11.43 -22.20 -10.29
CA ASN A 237 -12.82 -22.37 -9.86
C ASN A 237 -13.20 -23.83 -9.52
N GLN A 238 -12.31 -24.79 -9.77
CA GLN A 238 -12.54 -26.19 -9.43
C GLN A 238 -12.44 -26.41 -7.91
N GLU A 239 -13.37 -27.16 -7.33
CA GLU A 239 -13.43 -27.38 -5.87
C GLU A 239 -12.13 -27.95 -5.29
N GLN A 240 -11.44 -28.83 -6.01
CA GLN A 240 -10.14 -29.37 -5.58
C GLN A 240 -9.08 -28.28 -5.43
N HIS A 241 -9.04 -27.27 -6.31
CA HIS A 241 -8.08 -26.19 -6.26
C HIS A 241 -8.44 -25.17 -5.17
N LEU A 242 -9.72 -24.88 -4.98
CA LEU A 242 -10.20 -24.08 -3.85
C LEU A 242 -9.93 -24.78 -2.51
N ALA A 243 -10.08 -26.11 -2.44
CA ALA A 243 -9.72 -26.88 -1.24
C ALA A 243 -8.21 -26.83 -0.96
N GLN A 244 -7.37 -26.90 -2.01
CA GLN A 244 -5.92 -26.71 -1.89
C GLN A 244 -5.58 -25.31 -1.37
N LEU A 245 -6.25 -24.26 -1.85
CA LEU A 245 -6.07 -22.90 -1.36
C LEU A 245 -6.41 -22.81 0.13
N ARG A 246 -7.60 -23.27 0.53
CA ARG A 246 -8.03 -23.29 1.94
C ARG A 246 -7.06 -24.07 2.84
N HIS A 247 -6.47 -25.14 2.31
CA HIS A 247 -5.43 -25.88 3.03
C HIS A 247 -4.16 -25.04 3.20
N THR A 248 -3.66 -24.42 2.12
CA THR A 248 -2.46 -23.57 2.14
C THR A 248 -2.60 -22.42 3.13
N GLN A 249 -3.74 -21.75 3.16
CA GLN A 249 -4.02 -20.62 4.03
C GLN A 249 -3.84 -20.93 5.53
N LYS A 250 -4.06 -22.17 5.95
CA LYS A 250 -3.85 -22.59 7.36
C LYS A 250 -2.39 -22.53 7.82
N PHE A 251 -1.45 -22.52 6.87
CA PHE A 251 -0.01 -22.50 7.13
C PHE A 251 0.64 -21.13 6.85
N LEU A 252 -0.17 -20.10 6.53
CA LEU A 252 0.34 -18.76 6.35
C LEU A 252 0.50 -18.05 7.69
N SER A 253 1.65 -17.39 7.84
CA SER A 253 1.94 -16.52 8.98
C SER A 253 1.85 -15.05 8.55
N CYS A 254 1.42 -14.17 9.45
CA CYS A 254 1.50 -12.73 9.20
C CYS A 254 2.95 -12.25 9.02
N HIS A 255 3.94 -13.00 9.47
CA HIS A 255 5.36 -12.70 9.29
C HIS A 255 5.97 -13.30 8.02
N ASP A 256 5.20 -14.07 7.22
CA ASP A 256 5.69 -14.52 5.92
C ASP A 256 5.95 -13.32 5.00
N PRO A 257 7.05 -13.32 4.20
CA PRO A 257 7.26 -12.33 3.16
C PRO A 257 6.16 -12.45 2.09
N ILE A 258 5.66 -11.31 1.64
CA ILE A 258 4.52 -11.28 0.70
C ILE A 258 4.73 -10.34 -0.47
N ASN A 259 5.66 -9.40 -0.34
CA ASN A 259 5.96 -8.46 -1.40
C ASN A 259 7.45 -8.13 -1.43
N ILE A 260 8.01 -8.08 -2.62
CA ILE A 260 9.35 -7.54 -2.90
C ILE A 260 9.18 -6.34 -3.81
N GLN A 261 9.64 -5.18 -3.36
CA GLN A 261 9.62 -3.95 -4.15
C GLN A 261 11.03 -3.47 -4.41
N PHE A 262 11.33 -3.19 -5.67
CA PHE A 262 12.63 -2.65 -6.05
C PHE A 262 12.70 -1.15 -5.76
N THR A 263 13.75 -0.75 -5.04
CA THR A 263 14.05 0.66 -4.76
C THR A 263 15.18 1.13 -5.65
N SER A 264 15.10 2.37 -6.13
CA SER A 264 16.19 3.04 -6.82
C SER A 264 17.21 3.49 -5.79
N GLY A 265 18.11 2.59 -5.37
CA GLY A 265 19.20 2.98 -4.46
C GLY A 265 20.05 4.11 -5.06
N THR A 266 20.44 5.08 -4.24
CA THR A 266 21.27 6.23 -4.64
C THR A 266 22.65 5.84 -5.17
N THR A 267 23.07 4.58 -5.03
CA THR A 267 24.46 4.11 -5.29
C THR A 267 24.53 2.75 -5.97
N GLY A 268 23.70 2.42 -6.96
CA GLY A 268 23.88 1.14 -7.66
C GLY A 268 22.61 0.47 -8.19
N SER A 269 22.68 -0.83 -8.40
CA SER A 269 21.56 -1.63 -8.89
C SER A 269 20.37 -1.62 -7.92
N PRO A 270 19.13 -1.68 -8.41
CA PRO A 270 17.93 -1.70 -7.58
C PRO A 270 17.96 -2.81 -6.52
N LYS A 271 17.59 -2.48 -5.28
CA LYS A 271 17.52 -3.42 -4.14
C LYS A 271 16.07 -3.87 -3.93
N GLY A 272 15.86 -5.16 -3.68
CA GLY A 272 14.53 -5.72 -3.44
C GLY A 272 14.13 -5.66 -1.96
N ALA A 273 13.48 -4.60 -1.52
CA ALA A 273 12.95 -4.50 -0.15
C ALA A 273 11.84 -5.54 0.07
N THR A 274 11.97 -6.36 1.12
CA THR A 274 11.09 -7.50 1.41
C THR A 274 10.12 -7.14 2.53
N LEU A 275 8.82 -7.15 2.20
CA LEU A 275 7.75 -6.80 3.13
C LEU A 275 6.90 -8.03 3.47
N SER A 276 6.56 -8.18 4.74
CA SER A 276 5.66 -9.22 5.25
C SER A 276 4.19 -8.76 5.21
N HIS A 277 3.26 -9.71 5.40
CA HIS A 277 1.88 -9.36 5.66
C HIS A 277 1.76 -8.40 6.86
N TYR A 278 2.55 -8.65 7.92
CA TYR A 278 2.52 -7.84 9.15
C TYR A 278 2.89 -6.38 8.90
N ASN A 279 3.92 -6.14 8.10
CA ASN A 279 4.30 -4.79 7.69
C ASN A 279 3.15 -4.09 6.94
N ILE A 280 2.66 -4.73 5.87
CA ILE A 280 1.67 -4.16 4.95
C ILE A 280 0.31 -3.94 5.65
N VAL A 281 -0.19 -4.95 6.36
CA VAL A 281 -1.49 -4.87 7.05
C VAL A 281 -1.49 -3.77 8.09
N ASN A 282 -0.45 -3.69 8.92
CA ASN A 282 -0.40 -2.69 9.98
C ASN A 282 -0.16 -1.28 9.44
N ASN A 283 0.71 -1.10 8.43
CA ASN A 283 0.93 0.22 7.87
C ASN A 283 -0.35 0.74 7.19
N SER A 284 -1.03 -0.10 6.39
CA SER A 284 -2.31 0.25 5.78
C SER A 284 -3.39 0.58 6.81
N ASN A 285 -3.46 -0.20 7.91
CA ASN A 285 -4.39 0.07 8.98
C ASN A 285 -4.12 1.44 9.64
N MET A 286 -2.87 1.72 9.99
CA MET A 286 -2.49 2.98 10.64
C MET A 286 -2.67 4.19 9.73
N ILE A 287 -2.44 4.06 8.41
CA ILE A 287 -2.74 5.12 7.43
C ILE A 287 -4.25 5.42 7.42
N GLY A 288 -5.09 4.39 7.31
CA GLY A 288 -6.54 4.58 7.25
C GLY A 288 -7.14 5.09 8.56
N GLU A 289 -6.61 4.69 9.72
CA GLU A 289 -6.99 5.26 11.02
C GLU A 289 -6.57 6.74 11.10
N ARG A 290 -5.36 7.11 10.65
CA ARG A 290 -4.91 8.51 10.58
C ARG A 290 -5.82 9.37 9.69
N LEU A 291 -6.32 8.80 8.58
CA LEU A 291 -7.28 9.45 7.68
C LEU A 291 -8.73 9.35 8.17
N GLN A 292 -8.97 8.68 9.29
CA GLN A 292 -10.31 8.47 9.86
C GLN A 292 -11.29 7.80 8.88
N LEU A 293 -10.81 6.93 8.01
CA LEU A 293 -11.61 6.33 6.93
C LEU A 293 -12.76 5.45 7.45
N SER A 294 -12.55 4.76 8.57
CA SER A 294 -13.58 3.91 9.21
C SER A 294 -14.79 4.70 9.75
N GLN A 295 -14.64 6.02 9.93
CA GLN A 295 -15.69 6.91 10.41
C GLN A 295 -16.46 7.61 9.26
N LYS A 296 -15.98 7.48 8.02
CA LYS A 296 -16.61 8.11 6.85
C LYS A 296 -17.85 7.35 6.40
N THR A 297 -18.84 8.08 5.88
CA THR A 297 -19.99 7.46 5.20
C THR A 297 -19.56 6.75 3.92
N ALA A 298 -20.40 5.85 3.40
CA ALA A 298 -20.11 5.14 2.15
C ALA A 298 -19.81 6.09 0.97
N GLU A 299 -20.53 7.21 0.89
CA GLU A 299 -20.36 8.24 -0.15
C GLU A 299 -19.02 8.98 -0.01
N LYS A 300 -18.52 9.13 1.22
CA LYS A 300 -17.24 9.76 1.54
C LYS A 300 -16.08 8.75 1.65
N SER A 301 -16.21 7.57 1.09
CA SER A 301 -15.24 6.48 1.15
C SER A 301 -14.92 5.97 -0.25
N ARG A 302 -14.55 6.87 -1.17
CA ARG A 302 -14.20 6.56 -2.56
C ARG A 302 -12.84 7.19 -2.89
N MET A 303 -11.85 6.36 -3.14
CA MET A 303 -10.46 6.80 -3.34
C MET A 303 -10.07 6.72 -4.82
N VAL A 304 -9.79 7.84 -5.45
CA VAL A 304 -9.16 7.89 -6.77
C VAL A 304 -7.66 7.74 -6.60
N LEU A 305 -7.11 6.70 -7.24
CA LEU A 305 -5.72 6.29 -7.10
C LEU A 305 -5.00 6.32 -8.46
N PRO A 306 -4.45 7.45 -8.86
CA PRO A 306 -3.65 7.55 -10.09
C PRO A 306 -2.19 7.10 -9.90
N THR A 307 -1.77 6.84 -8.65
CA THR A 307 -0.40 6.43 -8.32
C THR A 307 -0.12 4.99 -8.80
N PRO A 308 1.13 4.69 -9.20
CA PRO A 308 1.48 3.37 -9.71
C PRO A 308 1.33 2.26 -8.66
N LEU A 309 0.69 1.15 -9.04
CA LEU A 309 0.51 -0.03 -8.16
C LEU A 309 1.82 -0.80 -7.93
N TYR A 310 2.81 -0.67 -8.81
CA TYR A 310 4.13 -1.28 -8.58
C TYR A 310 4.94 -0.60 -7.47
N HIS A 311 4.48 0.56 -6.99
CA HIS A 311 5.09 1.33 -5.90
C HIS A 311 4.26 1.22 -4.61
N CYS A 312 4.90 1.26 -3.43
CA CYS A 312 4.24 1.15 -2.12
C CYS A 312 3.10 2.15 -1.91
N LEU A 313 3.23 3.38 -2.40
CA LEU A 313 2.16 4.38 -2.27
C LEU A 313 0.87 3.91 -2.96
N GLY A 314 0.97 3.24 -4.11
CA GLY A 314 -0.18 2.67 -4.79
C GLY A 314 -0.65 1.35 -4.17
N SER A 315 0.25 0.37 -4.03
CA SER A 315 -0.12 -0.99 -3.60
C SER A 315 -0.48 -1.09 -2.12
N VAL A 316 0.25 -0.41 -1.24
CA VAL A 316 0.00 -0.44 0.20
C VAL A 316 -0.84 0.75 0.62
N GLY A 317 -0.40 1.99 0.35
CA GLY A 317 -1.12 3.21 0.70
C GLY A 317 -2.50 3.33 0.04
N GLY A 318 -2.67 2.83 -1.19
CA GLY A 318 -3.93 2.82 -1.92
C GLY A 318 -4.71 1.52 -1.76
N THR A 319 -4.29 0.46 -2.46
CA THR A 319 -5.06 -0.80 -2.54
C THR A 319 -5.32 -1.41 -1.17
N MET A 320 -4.30 -1.54 -0.33
CA MET A 320 -4.46 -2.19 0.96
C MET A 320 -5.22 -1.32 1.97
N VAL A 321 -5.02 0.01 1.96
CA VAL A 321 -5.83 0.92 2.78
C VAL A 321 -7.30 0.82 2.39
N SER A 322 -7.61 0.80 1.09
CA SER A 322 -8.98 0.65 0.60
C SER A 322 -9.61 -0.66 1.06
N LEU A 323 -8.87 -1.76 0.97
CA LEU A 323 -9.30 -3.07 1.44
C LEU A 323 -9.59 -3.08 2.94
N MET A 324 -8.65 -2.59 3.75
CA MET A 324 -8.71 -2.64 5.21
C MET A 324 -9.89 -1.82 5.79
N HIS A 325 -10.16 -0.67 5.19
CA HIS A 325 -11.17 0.28 5.67
C HIS A 325 -12.48 0.25 4.87
N GLY A 326 -12.62 -0.69 3.94
CA GLY A 326 -13.83 -0.83 3.12
C GLY A 326 -14.07 0.39 2.22
N VAL A 327 -13.02 1.01 1.69
CA VAL A 327 -13.08 2.14 0.77
C VAL A 327 -13.18 1.63 -0.67
N THR A 328 -14.00 2.26 -1.51
CA THR A 328 -14.02 1.94 -2.95
C THR A 328 -12.75 2.47 -3.59
N LEU A 329 -11.93 1.58 -4.15
CA LEU A 329 -10.73 1.92 -4.92
C LEU A 329 -11.10 2.23 -6.37
N ILE A 330 -10.67 3.39 -6.88
CA ILE A 330 -10.93 3.83 -8.26
C ILE A 330 -9.59 4.01 -8.97
N LEU A 331 -9.28 3.15 -9.93
CA LEU A 331 -8.13 3.30 -10.83
C LEU A 331 -8.57 4.11 -12.04
N SER A 332 -8.11 5.36 -12.13
CA SER A 332 -8.53 6.30 -13.17
C SER A 332 -7.98 5.97 -14.56
N SER A 333 -6.75 5.46 -14.62
CA SER A 333 -6.01 5.22 -15.87
C SER A 333 -4.87 4.21 -15.67
N PRO A 334 -4.36 3.60 -16.75
CA PRO A 334 -3.24 2.64 -16.65
C PRO A 334 -1.94 3.26 -16.13
N VAL A 335 -1.68 4.52 -16.48
CA VAL A 335 -0.60 5.36 -15.96
C VAL A 335 -1.19 6.71 -15.60
N PHE A 336 -0.49 7.49 -14.81
CA PHE A 336 -0.98 8.81 -14.42
C PHE A 336 -1.37 9.67 -15.65
N ASP A 337 -2.55 10.27 -15.54
CA ASP A 337 -3.13 11.21 -16.50
C ASP A 337 -4.05 12.14 -15.70
N GLY A 338 -3.70 13.44 -15.62
CA GLY A 338 -4.42 14.42 -14.79
C GLY A 338 -5.86 14.63 -15.24
N LYS A 339 -6.11 14.61 -16.56
CA LYS A 339 -7.46 14.71 -17.11
C LYS A 339 -8.32 13.49 -16.72
N LYS A 340 -7.76 12.28 -16.86
CA LYS A 340 -8.45 11.05 -16.45
C LYS A 340 -8.70 10.98 -14.95
N ALA A 341 -7.80 11.56 -14.14
CA ALA A 341 -8.03 11.69 -12.71
C ALA A 341 -9.23 12.60 -12.41
N LEU A 342 -9.33 13.76 -13.07
CA LEU A 342 -10.48 14.67 -12.95
C LEU A 342 -11.80 14.03 -13.43
N GLU A 343 -11.77 13.34 -14.58
CA GLU A 343 -12.92 12.58 -15.07
C GLU A 343 -13.41 11.55 -14.04
N ALA A 344 -12.47 10.80 -13.44
CA ALA A 344 -12.78 9.80 -12.43
C ALA A 344 -13.32 10.44 -11.14
N ILE A 345 -12.74 11.53 -10.66
CA ILE A 345 -13.24 12.28 -9.50
C ILE A 345 -14.70 12.72 -9.75
N SER A 346 -14.95 13.32 -10.90
CA SER A 346 -16.27 13.87 -11.24
C SER A 346 -17.33 12.77 -11.41
N ARG A 347 -17.05 11.76 -12.25
CA ARG A 347 -18.03 10.71 -12.60
C ARG A 347 -18.26 9.71 -11.47
N GLU A 348 -17.20 9.36 -10.75
CA GLU A 348 -17.23 8.37 -9.67
C GLU A 348 -17.45 9.02 -8.30
N ARG A 349 -17.62 10.36 -8.25
CA ARG A 349 -17.74 11.12 -7.01
C ARG A 349 -16.62 10.77 -6.01
N GLY A 350 -15.38 10.77 -6.53
CA GLY A 350 -14.19 10.48 -5.73
C GLY A 350 -14.05 11.46 -4.56
N SER A 351 -13.95 10.94 -3.35
CA SER A 351 -13.86 11.75 -2.13
C SER A 351 -12.42 11.92 -1.62
N PHE A 352 -11.54 11.01 -1.99
CA PHE A 352 -10.10 11.06 -1.70
C PHE A 352 -9.28 10.95 -2.98
N LEU A 353 -8.18 11.71 -3.04
CA LEU A 353 -7.20 11.64 -4.14
C LEU A 353 -5.80 11.45 -3.57
N TYR A 354 -5.09 10.44 -4.06
CA TYR A 354 -3.68 10.23 -3.75
C TYR A 354 -2.80 10.70 -4.91
N GLY A 355 -1.65 11.29 -4.61
CA GLY A 355 -0.74 11.71 -5.67
C GLY A 355 0.62 12.13 -5.16
N THR A 356 1.54 12.29 -6.11
CA THR A 356 2.81 13.00 -5.90
C THR A 356 2.62 14.48 -6.19
N PRO A 357 3.54 15.36 -5.74
CA PRO A 357 3.47 16.78 -6.06
C PRO A 357 3.29 17.07 -7.56
N THR A 358 4.05 16.39 -8.42
CA THR A 358 3.96 16.55 -9.88
C THR A 358 2.59 16.18 -10.44
N MET A 359 1.94 15.14 -9.88
CA MET A 359 0.58 14.76 -10.26
C MET A 359 -0.44 15.85 -9.91
N PHE A 360 -0.34 16.42 -8.72
CA PHE A 360 -1.23 17.51 -8.31
C PHE A 360 -1.02 18.78 -9.15
N VAL A 361 0.23 19.11 -9.49
CA VAL A 361 0.55 20.24 -10.39
C VAL A 361 -0.11 20.02 -11.75
N ASP A 362 0.00 18.83 -12.33
CA ASP A 362 -0.61 18.51 -13.62
C ASP A 362 -2.15 18.60 -13.57
N ILE A 363 -2.78 18.03 -12.53
CA ILE A 363 -4.23 18.10 -12.31
C ILE A 363 -4.73 19.55 -12.22
N LEU A 364 -4.05 20.40 -11.42
CA LEU A 364 -4.42 21.82 -11.24
C LEU A 364 -4.24 22.66 -12.48
N ASN A 365 -3.36 22.26 -13.40
CA ASN A 365 -3.04 22.96 -14.65
C ASN A 365 -3.82 22.42 -15.87
N GLN A 366 -4.76 21.47 -15.67
CA GLN A 366 -5.60 21.02 -16.79
C GLN A 366 -6.43 22.19 -17.35
N PRO A 367 -6.41 22.43 -18.66
CA PRO A 367 -7.10 23.58 -19.26
C PRO A 367 -8.61 23.63 -18.99
N ASP A 368 -9.21 22.46 -18.82
CA ASP A 368 -10.63 22.26 -18.56
C ASP A 368 -10.95 21.92 -17.10
N PHE A 369 -10.03 22.21 -16.17
CA PHE A 369 -10.16 21.90 -14.73
C PHE A 369 -11.50 22.35 -14.14
N SER A 370 -11.95 23.58 -14.45
CA SER A 370 -13.19 24.15 -13.92
C SER A 370 -14.48 23.53 -14.49
N SER A 371 -14.38 22.68 -15.52
CA SER A 371 -15.51 21.99 -16.13
C SER A 371 -15.89 20.71 -15.38
N TYR A 372 -15.04 20.21 -14.48
CA TYR A 372 -15.29 18.99 -13.72
C TYR A 372 -15.97 19.26 -12.39
N ASP A 373 -16.99 18.44 -12.07
CA ASP A 373 -17.59 18.46 -10.73
C ASP A 373 -16.67 17.71 -9.74
N ILE A 374 -15.90 18.48 -8.98
CA ILE A 374 -15.02 17.96 -7.93
C ILE A 374 -15.60 18.17 -6.52
N SER A 375 -16.89 18.48 -6.39
CA SER A 375 -17.54 18.81 -5.11
C SER A 375 -17.52 17.68 -4.08
N ALA A 376 -17.36 16.43 -4.53
CA ALA A 376 -17.29 15.26 -3.65
C ALA A 376 -15.92 15.11 -2.94
N ILE A 377 -14.85 15.69 -3.50
CA ILE A 377 -13.51 15.54 -2.93
C ILE A 377 -13.39 16.31 -1.62
N CYS A 378 -12.82 15.68 -0.60
CA CYS A 378 -12.62 16.31 0.70
C CYS A 378 -11.19 16.18 1.21
N GLY A 379 -10.45 15.15 0.78
CA GLY A 379 -9.13 14.89 1.29
C GLY A 379 -8.28 14.00 0.40
N GLY A 380 -7.16 13.56 0.93
CA GLY A 380 -6.23 12.69 0.22
C GLY A 380 -4.83 12.71 0.80
N VAL A 381 -3.91 12.11 0.08
CA VAL A 381 -2.50 12.01 0.49
C VAL A 381 -1.61 12.57 -0.61
N ILE A 382 -0.70 13.45 -0.23
CA ILE A 382 0.40 13.91 -1.08
C ILE A 382 1.72 13.43 -0.48
N ALA A 383 2.49 12.67 -1.26
CA ALA A 383 3.71 12.01 -0.79
C ALA A 383 4.64 11.64 -1.96
N GLY A 384 5.80 11.04 -1.63
CA GLY A 384 6.73 10.44 -2.60
C GLY A 384 7.83 11.39 -3.10
N SER A 385 7.75 12.66 -2.80
CA SER A 385 8.80 13.67 -2.98
C SER A 385 8.49 14.90 -2.12
N PRO A 386 9.44 15.84 -1.96
CA PRO A 386 9.19 17.09 -1.26
C PRO A 386 7.98 17.85 -1.81
N VAL A 387 7.16 18.43 -0.93
CA VAL A 387 5.91 19.10 -1.29
C VAL A 387 6.07 20.62 -1.07
N PRO A 388 6.07 21.46 -2.12
CA PRO A 388 6.12 22.91 -1.93
C PRO A 388 4.92 23.42 -1.13
N PRO A 389 5.10 24.31 -0.12
CA PRO A 389 4.01 24.90 0.66
C PRO A 389 2.92 25.56 -0.18
N GLU A 390 3.31 26.23 -1.26
CA GLU A 390 2.39 26.89 -2.20
C GLU A 390 1.47 25.86 -2.90
N LEU A 391 1.99 24.67 -3.20
CA LEU A 391 1.19 23.59 -3.81
C LEU A 391 0.13 23.09 -2.82
N ILE A 392 0.48 22.91 -1.55
CA ILE A 392 -0.48 22.51 -0.51
C ILE A 392 -1.62 23.53 -0.41
N ARG A 393 -1.27 24.82 -0.35
CA ARG A 393 -2.24 25.92 -0.33
C ARG A 393 -3.12 25.93 -1.57
N ALA A 394 -2.53 25.70 -2.75
CA ALA A 394 -3.26 25.63 -4.01
C ALA A 394 -4.25 24.45 -4.04
N ILE A 395 -3.85 23.26 -3.61
CA ILE A 395 -4.71 22.07 -3.55
C ILE A 395 -5.88 22.31 -2.59
N ILE A 396 -5.60 22.78 -1.36
CA ILE A 396 -6.65 23.02 -0.37
C ILE A 396 -7.66 24.07 -0.88
N ASN A 397 -7.19 25.16 -1.46
CA ASN A 397 -8.05 26.26 -1.91
C ASN A 397 -8.80 25.97 -3.22
N LYS A 398 -8.09 25.43 -4.25
CA LYS A 398 -8.69 25.21 -5.58
C LYS A 398 -9.50 23.91 -5.66
N MET A 399 -9.09 22.86 -4.95
CA MET A 399 -9.78 21.57 -4.94
C MET A 399 -10.66 21.37 -3.70
N ASN A 400 -10.67 22.28 -2.74
CA ASN A 400 -11.37 22.17 -1.45
C ASN A 400 -10.99 20.91 -0.64
N MET A 401 -9.75 20.42 -0.78
CA MET A 401 -9.24 19.23 -0.10
C MET A 401 -8.77 19.58 1.33
N LYS A 402 -9.71 19.94 2.20
CA LYS A 402 -9.40 20.36 3.59
C LYS A 402 -8.75 19.25 4.41
N GLU A 403 -9.08 17.98 4.11
CA GLU A 403 -8.51 16.79 4.74
C GLU A 403 -7.29 16.25 3.98
N LEU A 404 -6.62 17.08 3.15
CA LEU A 404 -5.33 16.71 2.56
C LEU A 404 -4.31 16.50 3.66
N VAL A 405 -3.51 15.44 3.54
CA VAL A 405 -2.37 15.17 4.43
C VAL A 405 -1.09 14.97 3.65
N VAL A 406 0.01 15.46 4.20
CA VAL A 406 1.36 15.16 3.71
C VAL A 406 1.85 13.93 4.45
N ALA A 407 2.51 13.02 3.74
CA ALA A 407 3.10 11.83 4.33
C ALA A 407 4.55 11.64 3.85
N TYR A 408 5.38 11.13 4.76
CA TYR A 408 6.76 10.75 4.50
C TYR A 408 6.97 9.27 4.79
N GLY A 409 7.84 8.65 4.01
CA GLY A 409 8.29 7.29 4.24
C GLY A 409 9.05 6.72 3.04
N THR A 410 9.57 5.51 3.23
CA THR A 410 10.37 4.78 2.24
C THR A 410 9.76 3.40 2.00
N THR A 411 10.10 2.77 0.90
CA THR A 411 9.66 1.38 0.62
C THR A 411 10.08 0.43 1.75
N GLU A 412 11.27 0.63 2.31
CA GLU A 412 11.81 -0.10 3.43
C GLU A 412 10.99 0.05 4.73
N ASN A 413 10.10 1.03 4.78
CA ASN A 413 9.22 1.34 5.91
C ASN A 413 7.72 1.10 5.63
N SER A 414 7.36 0.42 4.55
CA SER A 414 6.05 -0.23 4.26
C SER A 414 4.81 0.64 3.95
N PRO A 415 4.80 1.84 3.45
CA PRO A 415 5.86 2.82 3.28
C PRO A 415 5.88 3.96 4.33
N VAL A 416 4.76 4.27 5.04
CA VAL A 416 4.57 5.53 5.78
C VAL A 416 5.10 5.47 7.20
N THR A 417 5.94 6.43 7.56
CA THR A 417 6.50 6.61 8.91
C THR A 417 6.05 7.88 9.60
N PHE A 418 5.79 8.94 8.82
CA PHE A 418 5.23 10.21 9.32
C PHE A 418 4.05 10.64 8.47
N MET A 419 3.07 11.29 9.09
CA MET A 419 1.88 11.76 8.39
C MET A 419 1.16 12.84 9.20
N ASN A 420 0.64 13.88 8.53
CA ASN A 420 -0.24 14.86 9.14
C ASN A 420 -1.56 14.24 9.60
N PHE A 421 -2.29 14.96 10.43
CA PHE A 421 -3.70 14.70 10.69
C PHE A 421 -4.59 15.49 9.71
N PRO A 422 -5.77 14.98 9.34
CA PRO A 422 -6.71 15.70 8.48
C PRO A 422 -7.08 17.10 9.00
N GLU A 423 -7.17 17.25 10.33
CA GLU A 423 -7.51 18.49 11.03
C GLU A 423 -6.33 19.42 11.30
N ASP A 424 -5.10 19.03 10.99
CA ASP A 424 -3.94 19.95 11.08
C ASP A 424 -4.21 21.19 10.24
N THR A 425 -3.74 22.36 10.69
CA THR A 425 -3.90 23.61 9.95
C THR A 425 -3.15 23.57 8.62
N MET A 426 -3.52 24.45 7.70
CA MET A 426 -2.83 24.54 6.41
C MET A 426 -1.33 24.83 6.57
N GLU A 427 -0.96 25.65 7.55
CA GLU A 427 0.42 25.98 7.89
C GLU A 427 1.17 24.74 8.39
N GLN A 428 0.58 23.97 9.33
CA GLN A 428 1.17 22.73 9.82
C GLN A 428 1.40 21.70 8.72
N LYS A 429 0.45 21.58 7.78
CA LYS A 429 0.59 20.71 6.60
C LYS A 429 1.65 21.21 5.62
N ALA A 430 1.79 22.52 5.49
CA ALA A 430 2.75 23.14 4.58
C ALA A 430 4.19 23.12 5.10
N GLU A 431 4.36 23.05 6.41
CA GLU A 431 5.66 23.18 7.07
C GLU A 431 6.17 21.84 7.63
N SER A 432 5.41 20.74 7.54
CA SER A 432 5.82 19.47 8.13
C SER A 432 5.22 18.25 7.46
N VAL A 433 5.94 17.14 7.49
CA VAL A 433 5.43 15.81 7.10
C VAL A 433 4.55 15.16 8.18
N GLY A 434 4.18 15.92 9.18
CA GLY A 434 3.29 15.49 10.26
C GLY A 434 4.02 14.77 11.39
N ARG A 435 3.31 13.84 12.04
CA ARG A 435 3.77 13.15 13.24
C ARG A 435 4.08 11.69 12.94
N VAL A 436 5.00 11.12 13.73
CA VAL A 436 5.34 9.70 13.64
C VAL A 436 4.08 8.81 13.75
N MET A 437 4.06 7.75 12.95
CA MET A 437 2.95 6.81 12.94
C MET A 437 2.90 5.97 14.23
N PRO A 438 1.71 5.47 14.63
CA PRO A 438 1.59 4.61 15.81
C PRO A 438 2.56 3.43 15.74
N HIS A 439 3.06 2.97 16.90
CA HIS A 439 4.03 1.87 17.04
C HIS A 439 5.33 2.01 16.23
N THR A 440 5.67 3.23 15.86
CA THR A 440 6.91 3.56 15.15
C THR A 440 7.77 4.44 16.04
N GLU A 441 9.03 4.13 16.12
CA GLU A 441 10.05 4.94 16.80
C GLU A 441 10.90 5.63 15.74
N ALA A 442 11.27 6.87 16.00
CA ALA A 442 12.17 7.65 15.16
C ALA A 442 13.21 8.35 16.01
N GLN A 443 14.44 8.38 15.52
CA GLN A 443 15.56 9.10 16.14
C GLN A 443 16.48 9.69 15.10
N ILE A 444 17.20 10.74 15.50
CA ILE A 444 18.33 11.26 14.74
C ILE A 444 19.61 10.74 15.37
N MET A 445 20.44 10.08 14.58
CA MET A 445 21.73 9.55 14.99
C MET A 445 22.86 10.51 14.56
N ASN A 446 23.66 10.96 15.50
CA ASN A 446 24.87 11.73 15.18
C ASN A 446 25.85 10.84 14.40
N MET A 447 26.30 11.30 13.25
CA MET A 447 27.11 10.49 12.34
C MET A 447 28.56 10.34 12.78
N GLU A 448 29.09 11.26 13.59
CA GLU A 448 30.44 11.21 14.09
C GLU A 448 30.55 10.28 15.30
N THR A 449 29.67 10.48 16.29
CA THR A 449 29.71 9.72 17.55
C THR A 449 28.94 8.40 17.49
N ARG A 450 28.06 8.21 16.48
CA ARG A 450 27.13 7.07 16.36
C ARG A 450 26.21 6.90 17.57
N THR A 451 25.91 8.01 18.23
CA THR A 451 24.99 8.08 19.36
C THR A 451 23.74 8.86 19.01
N LEU A 452 22.71 8.78 19.85
CA LEU A 452 21.50 9.59 19.75
C LEU A 452 21.88 11.08 19.81
N ALA A 453 21.44 11.85 18.81
CA ALA A 453 21.73 13.26 18.73
C ALA A 453 20.89 14.07 19.74
N GLU A 454 21.42 15.19 20.19
CA GLU A 454 20.64 16.21 20.89
C GLU A 454 19.65 16.88 19.91
N LEU A 455 18.61 17.52 20.46
CA LEU A 455 17.69 18.31 19.64
C LEU A 455 18.45 19.37 18.85
N ASN A 456 18.01 19.61 17.62
CA ASN A 456 18.61 20.56 16.68
C ASN A 456 20.07 20.24 16.28
N THR A 457 20.52 19.00 16.48
CA THR A 457 21.82 18.54 16.01
C THR A 457 21.64 17.74 14.71
N PRO A 458 22.45 18.02 13.66
CA PRO A 458 22.39 17.26 12.41
C PRO A 458 22.71 15.78 12.60
N GLY A 459 22.07 14.91 11.81
CA GLY A 459 22.33 13.48 11.85
C GLY A 459 21.50 12.71 10.86
N GLU A 460 21.58 11.38 10.94
CA GLU A 460 20.83 10.45 10.10
C GLU A 460 19.51 10.07 10.76
N LEU A 461 18.40 10.14 10.01
CA LEU A 461 17.13 9.61 10.46
C LEU A 461 17.19 8.08 10.54
N CYS A 462 16.82 7.55 11.71
CA CYS A 462 16.68 6.12 11.94
C CYS A 462 15.26 5.79 12.38
N ILE A 463 14.72 4.70 11.87
CA ILE A 463 13.35 4.25 12.13
C ILE A 463 13.37 2.84 12.73
N ARG A 464 12.50 2.60 13.72
CA ARG A 464 12.27 1.27 14.29
C ARG A 464 10.77 1.04 14.50
N GLY A 465 10.32 -0.19 14.27
CA GLY A 465 8.93 -0.57 14.51
C GLY A 465 8.43 -1.64 13.53
N TYR A 466 7.13 -1.90 13.61
CA TYR A 466 6.46 -2.89 12.76
C TYR A 466 6.60 -2.59 11.26
N CYS A 467 6.83 -1.34 10.90
CA CYS A 467 6.89 -0.90 9.51
C CYS A 467 8.20 -1.28 8.80
N VAL A 468 9.29 -1.51 9.55
CA VAL A 468 10.60 -1.81 8.96
C VAL A 468 10.56 -3.14 8.22
N MET A 469 11.07 -3.16 6.99
CA MET A 469 11.17 -4.34 6.13
C MET A 469 11.92 -5.50 6.81
N GLN A 470 11.76 -6.71 6.30
CA GLN A 470 12.54 -7.86 6.75
C GLN A 470 14.01 -7.80 6.31
N GLY A 471 14.30 -7.03 5.26
CA GLY A 471 15.63 -6.86 4.68
C GLY A 471 15.56 -6.80 3.15
N TYR A 472 16.73 -6.68 2.51
CA TYR A 472 16.85 -6.78 1.07
C TYR A 472 16.94 -8.22 0.62
N TRP A 473 16.11 -8.65 -0.32
CA TRP A 473 16.04 -10.04 -0.79
C TRP A 473 17.37 -10.52 -1.36
N GLY A 474 17.88 -11.62 -0.80
CA GLY A 474 19.15 -12.21 -1.24
C GLY A 474 20.36 -11.30 -1.07
N ASP A 475 20.32 -10.35 -0.11
CA ASP A 475 21.39 -9.41 0.14
C ASP A 475 21.55 -9.13 1.65
N PRO A 476 22.04 -10.13 2.42
CA PRO A 476 22.19 -9.98 3.87
C PRO A 476 23.19 -8.89 4.23
N GLN A 477 24.28 -8.73 3.45
CA GLN A 477 25.27 -7.69 3.70
C GLN A 477 24.65 -6.28 3.62
N LYS A 478 23.89 -5.99 2.55
CA LYS A 478 23.19 -4.69 2.43
C LYS A 478 22.10 -4.52 3.47
N THR A 479 21.49 -5.61 3.93
CA THR A 479 20.52 -5.58 5.03
C THR A 479 21.20 -5.17 6.33
N ASP A 480 22.33 -5.80 6.67
CA ASP A 480 23.08 -5.50 7.90
C ASP A 480 23.67 -4.08 7.90
N GLU A 481 24.03 -3.56 6.72
CA GLU A 481 24.50 -2.16 6.58
C GLU A 481 23.41 -1.15 7.00
N VAL A 482 22.12 -1.44 6.73
CA VAL A 482 21.01 -0.49 6.98
C VAL A 482 20.14 -0.86 8.17
N ILE A 483 20.08 -2.14 8.58
CA ILE A 483 19.33 -2.59 9.76
C ILE A 483 20.32 -3.21 10.74
N GLY A 484 20.63 -2.47 11.81
CA GLY A 484 21.52 -2.96 12.86
C GLY A 484 20.92 -4.09 13.71
N GLN A 485 21.73 -4.67 14.60
CA GLN A 485 21.27 -5.68 15.59
C GLN A 485 20.21 -5.11 16.54
N ASP A 486 20.22 -3.79 16.75
CA ASP A 486 19.27 -2.99 17.52
C ASP A 486 17.93 -2.76 16.80
N LYS A 487 17.80 -3.30 15.57
CA LYS A 487 16.60 -3.17 14.70
C LYS A 487 16.28 -1.75 14.25
N TRP A 488 17.21 -0.83 14.35
CA TRP A 488 17.08 0.48 13.74
C TRP A 488 17.42 0.41 12.26
N TYR A 489 16.46 0.82 11.43
CA TYR A 489 16.69 1.04 9.99
C TYR A 489 17.26 2.44 9.79
N ARG A 490 18.42 2.51 9.21
CA ARG A 490 19.13 3.72 8.82
C ARG A 490 18.68 4.12 7.43
N THR A 491 18.04 5.29 7.32
CA THR A 491 17.42 5.70 6.06
C THR A 491 18.43 6.18 5.01
N GLY A 492 19.63 6.56 5.43
CA GLY A 492 20.61 7.25 4.60
C GLY A 492 20.24 8.71 4.34
N GLU A 493 19.17 9.21 4.93
CA GLU A 493 18.73 10.60 4.76
C GLU A 493 19.27 11.47 5.87
N TRP A 494 19.92 12.54 5.46
CA TRP A 494 20.63 13.44 6.35
C TRP A 494 19.77 14.61 6.77
N TYR A 495 19.89 14.98 8.05
CA TYR A 495 19.35 16.19 8.62
C TYR A 495 20.41 17.29 8.54
N PRO A 496 20.33 18.30 7.63
CA PRO A 496 21.39 19.26 7.41
C PRO A 496 21.49 20.33 8.52
N ARG A 497 22.70 20.89 8.66
CA ARG A 497 23.06 21.96 9.61
C ARG A 497 22.34 23.29 9.32
N TYR A 498 21.84 23.49 8.12
CA TYR A 498 21.22 24.76 7.65
C TYR A 498 20.12 25.30 8.58
N TRP A 499 19.43 24.43 9.32
CA TRP A 499 18.32 24.80 10.22
C TRP A 499 18.75 25.28 11.59
N LEU A 500 20.02 25.07 11.99
CA LEU A 500 20.57 25.63 13.21
C LEU A 500 20.77 27.17 13.07
N ASP A 501 21.00 27.61 11.84
CA ASP A 501 21.30 29.02 11.54
C ASP A 501 19.99 29.80 11.20
N HIS A 502 18.89 29.12 10.87
CA HIS A 502 17.61 29.73 10.51
C HIS A 502 16.43 29.00 11.17
N PRO A 503 16.25 29.10 12.50
CA PRO A 503 15.12 28.45 13.17
C PRO A 503 13.81 29.05 12.65
N PRO A 504 12.80 28.18 12.31
CA PRO A 504 11.47 28.68 11.99
C PRO A 504 10.90 29.44 13.19
N SER A 505 10.02 30.40 12.92
CA SER A 505 9.45 31.30 13.92
C SER A 505 8.98 30.56 15.19
N SER A 506 9.30 31.12 16.35
CA SER A 506 9.23 30.56 17.71
C SER A 506 7.85 30.17 18.26
N SER A 507 6.84 29.98 17.40
CA SER A 507 5.44 29.73 17.80
C SER A 507 4.97 28.28 17.71
N LEU A 508 5.80 27.33 17.20
CA LEU A 508 5.42 25.91 17.07
C LEU A 508 6.05 25.04 18.17
N PRO A 509 5.33 24.08 18.75
CA PRO A 509 5.88 23.19 19.78
C PRO A 509 6.96 22.25 19.22
N TYR A 510 8.01 21.97 20.00
CA TYR A 510 9.20 21.17 19.67
C TYR A 510 9.03 19.90 18.82
N PRO A 511 7.94 19.11 18.91
CA PRO A 511 7.73 17.93 18.06
C PRO A 511 7.58 18.25 16.56
N VAL A 512 7.16 19.49 16.25
CA VAL A 512 6.99 19.99 14.88
C VAL A 512 8.36 20.20 14.21
N TYR A 513 9.42 20.49 14.97
CA TYR A 513 10.75 20.73 14.43
C TYR A 513 11.41 19.47 13.84
N LEU A 514 11.24 18.29 14.46
CA LEU A 514 11.75 17.05 13.89
C LEU A 514 11.05 16.73 12.55
N CYS A 515 9.75 16.98 12.49
CA CYS A 515 8.95 16.79 11.28
C CYS A 515 9.24 17.85 10.21
N LEU A 516 9.43 19.10 10.60
CA LEU A 516 9.79 20.21 9.71
C LEU A 516 11.15 19.97 9.06
N ALA A 517 12.08 19.52 9.84
CA ALA A 517 13.42 19.23 9.40
C ALA A 517 13.49 18.09 8.39
N LEU A 518 12.72 17.02 8.57
CA LEU A 518 12.57 15.94 7.57
C LEU A 518 12.01 16.46 6.25
N TYR A 519 11.01 17.33 6.32
CA TYR A 519 10.39 17.94 5.15
C TYR A 519 11.40 18.73 4.31
N LEU A 520 12.28 19.47 4.94
CA LEU A 520 13.19 20.41 4.28
C LEU A 520 14.51 19.75 3.83
N CYS A 521 14.94 18.68 4.49
CA CYS A 521 16.02 17.81 3.98
C CYS A 521 15.69 17.20 2.63
N LEU A 522 14.42 16.84 2.41
CA LEU A 522 13.94 16.31 1.14
C LEU A 522 13.95 17.37 0.02
N GLN A 523 13.85 18.67 0.38
CA GLN A 523 13.91 19.76 -0.61
C GLN A 523 15.34 20.05 -1.11
N GLU A 524 16.35 19.98 -0.25
CA GLU A 524 17.72 20.30 -0.63
C GLU A 524 18.46 19.18 -1.36
N GLY A 525 18.14 17.92 -1.10
CA GLY A 525 18.73 16.77 -1.81
C GLY A 525 18.39 16.68 -3.31
N GLN A 526 17.42 17.48 -3.77
CA GLN A 526 16.98 17.52 -5.18
C GLN A 526 17.21 18.86 -5.88
N ALA A 527 18.00 19.77 -5.34
CA ALA A 527 18.27 21.11 -5.88
C ALA A 527 18.95 21.15 -7.28
N GLY A 528 18.94 20.05 -8.03
CA GLY A 528 19.37 19.96 -9.42
C GLY A 528 18.26 20.08 -10.49
N VAL A 529 16.98 20.21 -10.09
CA VAL A 529 15.86 20.36 -11.04
C VAL A 529 15.11 21.64 -10.74
N SER A 530 15.41 22.71 -11.50
CA SER A 530 14.62 23.93 -11.49
C SER A 530 13.24 23.64 -12.09
N VAL A 531 12.20 23.62 -11.26
CA VAL A 531 10.82 23.69 -11.71
C VAL A 531 10.42 25.15 -11.79
N SER A 532 10.40 25.70 -13.00
CA SER A 532 9.69 26.97 -13.24
C SER A 532 8.19 26.71 -13.13
N LEU A 533 7.54 27.36 -12.19
CA LEU A 533 6.08 27.43 -12.01
C LEU A 533 5.41 28.13 -13.20
#